data_da605c4da89a5d4ff9ea203c3cd10d65
#
_entry.id   da605c4da89a5d4ff9ea203c3cd10d65
#
_cell.length_a   1.000
_cell.length_b   1.000
_cell.length_c   1.000
_cell.angle_alpha   90.00
_cell.angle_beta   90.00
_cell.angle_gamma   90.00
#
_symmetry.space_group_name_H-M   'P 1'
#
loop_
_entity.id
_entity.type
_entity.pdbx_description
1 polymer ?
#
loop_
_entity_poly.entity_id
_entity_poly.type
_entity_poly.pdbx_seq_one_letter_code
_entity_poly.pdbx_strand_id
1 'polypeptide(L)'
;VYDEVIEIDLSEVRPTVAFPHLPGNAHTIDEIETMEPIKIDQVVIGSCTNGRIDDLRVAAQILKGRKVKKGLRCIVIPATQAIYLQAMEEGLLKIFIEAGAVVSTPTCGPCLGGYMGILAAGERCISTTNRNFVGRMGHVESEVYLASPAVAAASAVTGYICAPEELGL
;
A
#
# COMPACT_ATOMS: atom_id res chain seq x y z
N VAL A 1 37.22 -3.55 10.41
CA VAL A 1 36.84 -3.04 11.75
C VAL A 1 35.68 -2.10 11.54
N TYR A 2 34.60 -2.28 12.28
CA TYR A 2 33.39 -1.45 12.28
C TYR A 2 33.38 -0.63 13.57
N ASP A 3 32.86 0.57 13.53
CA ASP A 3 32.69 1.41 14.72
C ASP A 3 31.58 0.88 15.63
N GLU A 4 30.56 0.28 15.02
CA GLU A 4 29.40 -0.31 15.71
C GLU A 4 28.87 -1.50 14.90
N VAL A 5 28.33 -2.51 15.58
CA VAL A 5 27.59 -3.62 14.98
C VAL A 5 26.21 -3.68 15.62
N ILE A 6 25.16 -3.61 14.79
CA ILE A 6 23.77 -3.70 15.20
C ILE A 6 23.22 -5.02 14.65
N GLU A 7 22.71 -5.87 15.54
CA GLU A 7 22.04 -7.12 15.18
C GLU A 7 20.51 -6.92 15.28
N ILE A 8 19.79 -7.29 14.22
CA ILE A 8 18.32 -7.23 14.18
C ILE A 8 17.80 -8.61 13.84
N ASP A 9 17.02 -9.21 14.75
CA ASP A 9 16.32 -10.46 14.50
C ASP A 9 15.08 -10.18 13.64
N LEU A 10 15.11 -10.60 12.39
CA LEU A 10 13.99 -10.37 11.46
C LEU A 10 12.73 -11.17 11.84
N SER A 11 12.84 -12.20 12.67
CA SER A 11 11.67 -12.96 13.13
C SER A 11 10.82 -12.19 14.14
N GLU A 12 11.41 -11.20 14.81
CA GLU A 12 10.73 -10.33 15.77
C GLU A 12 10.12 -9.08 15.12
N VAL A 13 10.43 -8.81 13.84
CA VAL A 13 9.92 -7.62 13.15
C VAL A 13 8.45 -7.79 12.78
N ARG A 14 7.59 -7.00 13.41
CA ARG A 14 6.15 -6.98 13.13
C ARG A 14 5.81 -6.06 11.95
N PRO A 15 4.75 -6.36 11.17
CA PRO A 15 4.25 -5.43 10.17
C PRO A 15 3.98 -4.06 10.80
N THR A 16 4.40 -3.01 10.10
CA THR A 16 4.40 -1.64 10.62
C THR A 16 3.77 -0.70 9.62
N VAL A 17 3.02 0.28 10.10
CA VAL A 17 2.42 1.36 9.31
C VAL A 17 2.94 2.70 9.78
N ALA A 18 3.49 3.50 8.87
CA ALA A 18 3.87 4.87 9.18
C ALA A 18 2.67 5.81 9.03
N PHE A 19 2.32 6.44 10.12
CA PHE A 19 1.19 7.37 10.19
C PHE A 19 1.56 8.75 9.61
N PRO A 20 0.58 9.56 9.19
CA PRO A 20 0.81 10.94 8.78
C PRO A 20 1.46 11.76 9.91
N HIS A 21 2.36 12.71 9.61
CA HIS A 21 2.83 13.10 8.27
C HIS A 21 4.35 12.88 8.18
N LEU A 22 4.87 11.86 8.85
CA LEU A 22 6.29 11.50 8.89
C LEU A 22 6.46 9.99 8.79
N PRO A 23 7.41 9.48 7.97
CA PRO A 23 7.70 8.04 7.93
C PRO A 23 8.16 7.47 9.27
N GLY A 24 8.76 8.30 10.14
CA GLY A 24 9.17 7.90 11.49
C GLY A 24 8.03 7.80 12.52
N ASN A 25 6.82 8.25 12.18
CA ASN A 25 5.63 8.05 13.01
C ASN A 25 5.05 6.64 12.78
N ALA A 26 5.82 5.63 13.17
CA ALA A 26 5.58 4.24 12.86
C ALA A 26 4.91 3.52 14.05
N HIS A 27 3.83 2.78 13.74
CA HIS A 27 3.10 1.94 14.67
C HIS A 27 3.05 0.52 14.15
N THR A 28 3.25 -0.46 15.04
CA THR A 28 3.06 -1.87 14.68
C THR A 28 1.58 -2.16 14.41
N ILE A 29 1.32 -3.18 13.62
CA ILE A 29 -0.07 -3.58 13.35
C ILE A 29 -0.80 -3.98 14.64
N ASP A 30 -0.09 -4.60 15.57
CA ASP A 30 -0.63 -5.00 16.88
C ASP A 30 -1.11 -3.78 17.70
N GLU A 31 -0.38 -2.66 17.63
CA GLU A 31 -0.81 -1.39 18.25
C GLU A 31 -2.06 -0.84 17.55
N ILE A 32 -2.09 -0.90 16.22
CA ILE A 32 -3.21 -0.36 15.42
C ILE A 32 -4.49 -1.14 15.68
N GLU A 33 -4.42 -2.46 15.88
CA GLU A 33 -5.57 -3.30 16.21
C GLU A 33 -6.25 -2.93 17.54
N THR A 34 -5.53 -2.25 18.44
CA THR A 34 -6.09 -1.73 19.69
C THR A 34 -6.79 -0.38 19.54
N MET A 35 -6.64 0.28 18.38
CA MET A 35 -7.23 1.58 18.09
C MET A 35 -8.62 1.43 17.45
N GLU A 36 -9.38 2.53 17.39
CA GLU A 36 -10.57 2.58 16.55
C GLU A 36 -10.19 2.35 15.07
N PRO A 37 -10.97 1.56 14.31
CA PRO A 37 -10.66 1.25 12.92
C PRO A 37 -10.44 2.49 12.06
N ILE A 38 -9.25 2.62 11.50
CA ILE A 38 -8.89 3.75 10.64
C ILE A 38 -9.41 3.47 9.22
N LYS A 39 -10.57 4.03 8.91
CA LYS A 39 -11.16 3.93 7.57
C LYS A 39 -10.32 4.64 6.53
N ILE A 40 -10.24 4.05 5.33
CA ILE A 40 -9.49 4.58 4.20
C ILE A 40 -10.36 4.73 2.97
N ASP A 41 -10.04 5.71 2.14
CA ASP A 41 -10.74 6.03 0.88
C ASP A 41 -9.97 5.52 -0.33
N GLN A 42 -8.67 5.33 -0.18
CA GLN A 42 -7.79 4.93 -1.28
C GLN A 42 -6.67 4.00 -0.82
N VAL A 43 -6.30 3.09 -1.70
CA VAL A 43 -5.10 2.24 -1.58
C VAL A 43 -4.24 2.43 -2.82
N VAL A 44 -2.93 2.62 -2.61
CA VAL A 44 -1.95 2.69 -3.70
C VAL A 44 -0.88 1.63 -3.49
N ILE A 45 -0.79 0.69 -4.41
CA ILE A 45 0.19 -0.40 -4.38
C ILE A 45 1.17 -0.21 -5.54
N GLY A 46 2.45 -0.13 -5.23
CA GLY A 46 3.50 -0.09 -6.24
C GLY A 46 4.19 1.26 -6.39
N SER A 47 4.22 1.81 -7.60
CA SER A 47 5.08 2.90 -8.08
C SER A 47 6.56 2.49 -8.15
N CYS A 48 7.48 3.46 -8.26
CA CYS A 48 8.92 3.20 -8.43
C CYS A 48 9.58 2.51 -7.23
N THR A 49 8.98 2.57 -6.04
CA THR A 49 9.57 2.00 -4.81
C THR A 49 9.12 0.56 -4.54
N ASN A 50 7.83 0.29 -4.54
CA ASN A 50 7.23 -0.99 -4.18
C ASN A 50 6.31 -1.56 -5.26
N GLY A 51 6.65 -1.35 -6.53
CA GLY A 51 6.00 -1.96 -7.67
C GLY A 51 6.85 -3.05 -8.33
N ARG A 52 7.76 -3.67 -7.59
CA ARG A 52 8.56 -4.80 -8.06
C ARG A 52 7.66 -6.03 -8.21
N ILE A 53 8.14 -7.01 -8.96
CA ILE A 53 7.31 -8.20 -9.23
C ILE A 53 6.92 -8.94 -7.94
N ASP A 54 7.82 -9.02 -6.96
CA ASP A 54 7.53 -9.70 -5.69
C ASP A 54 6.50 -8.94 -4.85
N ASP A 55 6.54 -7.61 -4.84
CA ASP A 55 5.53 -6.77 -4.20
C ASP A 55 4.15 -7.01 -4.82
N LEU A 56 4.09 -7.08 -6.15
CA LEU A 56 2.86 -7.35 -6.90
C LEU A 56 2.34 -8.77 -6.66
N ARG A 57 3.23 -9.76 -6.57
CA ARG A 57 2.85 -11.15 -6.23
C ARG A 57 2.21 -11.24 -4.85
N VAL A 58 2.82 -10.60 -3.84
CA VAL A 58 2.27 -10.55 -2.47
C VAL A 58 0.88 -9.91 -2.47
N ALA A 59 0.73 -8.73 -3.09
CA ALA A 59 -0.56 -8.06 -3.16
C ALA A 59 -1.61 -8.88 -3.93
N ALA A 60 -1.22 -9.50 -5.04
CA ALA A 60 -2.11 -10.34 -5.84
C ALA A 60 -2.55 -11.59 -5.08
N GLN A 61 -1.68 -12.21 -4.30
CA GLN A 61 -2.03 -13.37 -3.47
C GLN A 61 -3.14 -13.04 -2.49
N ILE A 62 -3.08 -11.87 -1.86
CA ILE A 62 -4.09 -11.40 -0.92
C ILE A 62 -5.40 -11.05 -1.63
N LEU A 63 -5.34 -10.38 -2.78
CA LEU A 63 -6.52 -9.95 -3.53
C LEU A 63 -7.19 -11.07 -4.35
N LYS A 64 -6.49 -12.19 -4.57
CA LYS A 64 -7.01 -13.31 -5.36
C LYS A 64 -8.32 -13.87 -4.77
N GLY A 65 -9.38 -13.85 -5.57
CA GLY A 65 -10.71 -14.30 -5.17
C GLY A 65 -11.46 -13.37 -4.21
N ARG A 66 -10.88 -12.21 -3.88
CA ARG A 66 -11.49 -11.18 -3.04
C ARG A 66 -11.87 -9.95 -3.84
N LYS A 67 -12.59 -9.05 -3.23
CA LYS A 67 -13.01 -7.78 -3.84
C LYS A 67 -12.52 -6.60 -3.02
N VAL A 68 -12.06 -5.57 -3.69
CA VAL A 68 -11.83 -4.25 -3.10
C VAL A 68 -13.16 -3.75 -2.51
N LYS A 69 -13.09 -3.18 -1.32
CA LYS A 69 -14.25 -2.63 -0.61
C LYS A 69 -15.00 -1.63 -1.51
N LYS A 70 -16.30 -1.77 -1.57
CA LYS A 70 -17.14 -0.85 -2.36
C LYS A 70 -16.99 0.59 -1.88
N GLY A 71 -16.69 1.48 -2.83
CA GLY A 71 -16.45 2.91 -2.57
C GLY A 71 -14.98 3.26 -2.33
N LEU A 72 -14.08 2.28 -2.17
CA LEU A 72 -12.64 2.48 -2.04
C LEU A 72 -11.97 2.44 -3.41
N ARG A 73 -11.03 3.34 -3.65
CA ARG A 73 -10.16 3.34 -4.84
C ARG A 73 -8.91 2.51 -4.56
N CYS A 74 -8.67 1.45 -5.35
CA CYS A 74 -7.42 0.68 -5.28
C CYS A 74 -6.68 0.85 -6.59
N ILE A 75 -5.47 1.41 -6.53
CA ILE A 75 -4.62 1.70 -7.70
C ILE A 75 -3.35 0.87 -7.59
N VAL A 76 -3.05 0.08 -8.62
CA VAL A 76 -1.84 -0.75 -8.70
C VAL A 76 -0.95 -0.21 -9.81
N ILE A 77 0.32 0.04 -9.50
CA ILE A 77 1.28 0.67 -10.40
C ILE A 77 2.57 -0.16 -10.45
N PRO A 78 2.83 -0.93 -11.51
CA PRO A 78 4.11 -1.61 -11.71
C PRO A 78 5.27 -0.60 -11.80
N ALA A 79 6.46 -0.95 -11.31
CA ALA A 79 7.58 -0.02 -11.24
C ALA A 79 8.19 0.31 -12.62
N THR A 80 8.21 -0.66 -13.55
CA THR A 80 8.79 -0.52 -14.88
C THR A 80 7.96 -1.24 -15.93
N GLN A 81 8.19 -0.94 -17.21
CA GLN A 81 7.55 -1.65 -18.33
C GLN A 81 7.87 -3.15 -18.33
N ALA A 82 9.11 -3.52 -17.98
CA ALA A 82 9.51 -4.92 -17.89
C ALA A 82 8.71 -5.67 -16.82
N ILE A 83 8.55 -5.07 -15.62
CA ILE A 83 7.74 -5.63 -14.54
C ILE A 83 6.26 -5.67 -14.95
N TYR A 84 5.77 -4.64 -15.65
CA TYR A 84 4.39 -4.62 -16.15
C TYR A 84 4.12 -5.79 -17.10
N LEU A 85 5.01 -6.04 -18.05
CA LEU A 85 4.92 -7.17 -18.95
C LEU A 85 4.97 -8.51 -18.19
N GLN A 86 5.94 -8.66 -17.28
CA GLN A 86 6.06 -9.86 -16.45
C GLN A 86 4.80 -10.11 -15.61
N ALA A 87 4.26 -9.09 -14.97
CA ALA A 87 3.02 -9.19 -14.20
C ALA A 87 1.81 -9.58 -15.07
N MET A 88 1.80 -9.17 -16.34
CA MET A 88 0.80 -9.59 -17.32
C MET A 88 0.96 -11.08 -17.66
N GLU A 89 2.18 -11.52 -17.94
CA GLU A 89 2.49 -12.93 -18.28
C GLU A 89 2.18 -13.87 -17.10
N GLU A 90 2.43 -13.45 -15.88
CA GLU A 90 2.10 -14.18 -14.65
C GLU A 90 0.60 -14.13 -14.30
N GLY A 91 -0.20 -13.36 -15.00
CA GLY A 91 -1.64 -13.22 -14.77
C GLY A 91 -2.01 -12.36 -13.55
N LEU A 92 -1.05 -11.64 -12.96
CA LEU A 92 -1.29 -10.80 -11.78
C LEU A 92 -2.25 -9.64 -12.10
N LEU A 93 -2.16 -9.07 -13.31
CA LEU A 93 -3.05 -7.97 -13.73
C LEU A 93 -4.51 -8.42 -13.74
N LYS A 94 -4.77 -9.65 -14.19
CA LYS A 94 -6.11 -10.24 -14.17
C LYS A 94 -6.66 -10.30 -12.75
N ILE A 95 -5.84 -10.75 -11.78
CA ILE A 95 -6.23 -10.83 -10.36
C ILE A 95 -6.62 -9.44 -9.84
N PHE A 96 -5.81 -8.41 -10.10
CA PHE A 96 -6.10 -7.05 -9.66
C PHE A 96 -7.39 -6.50 -10.27
N ILE A 97 -7.58 -6.69 -11.58
CA ILE A 97 -8.79 -6.24 -12.29
C ILE A 97 -10.02 -6.98 -11.77
N GLU A 98 -9.93 -8.30 -11.59
CA GLU A 98 -11.02 -9.10 -11.03
C GLU A 98 -11.35 -8.70 -9.59
N ALA A 99 -10.37 -8.26 -8.80
CA ALA A 99 -10.60 -7.71 -7.47
C ALA A 99 -11.29 -6.34 -7.50
N GLY A 100 -11.29 -5.64 -8.62
CA GLY A 100 -11.86 -4.30 -8.78
C GLY A 100 -10.83 -3.18 -8.59
N ALA A 101 -9.53 -3.50 -8.64
CA ALA A 101 -8.48 -2.50 -8.66
C ALA A 101 -8.25 -1.95 -10.07
N VAL A 102 -7.78 -0.71 -10.15
CA VAL A 102 -7.29 -0.08 -11.38
C VAL A 102 -5.81 -0.37 -11.53
N VAL A 103 -5.41 -0.98 -12.64
CA VAL A 103 -3.99 -1.18 -12.97
C VAL A 103 -3.55 -0.07 -13.92
N SER A 104 -2.56 0.70 -13.50
CA SER A 104 -1.96 1.77 -14.31
C SER A 104 -0.70 1.25 -15.03
N THR A 105 -0.33 1.96 -16.08
CA THR A 105 1.03 1.85 -16.64
C THR A 105 2.06 2.37 -15.64
N PRO A 106 3.35 1.97 -15.74
CA PRO A 106 4.41 2.47 -14.88
C PRO A 106 4.48 3.99 -14.84
N THR A 107 4.32 4.56 -13.66
CA THR A 107 4.32 6.01 -13.40
C THR A 107 4.51 6.27 -11.91
N CYS A 108 4.76 7.53 -11.53
CA CYS A 108 4.71 7.93 -10.12
C CYS A 108 3.27 7.92 -9.56
N GLY A 109 2.25 7.96 -10.41
CA GLY A 109 0.85 7.98 -9.97
C GLY A 109 0.55 9.13 -9.01
N PRO A 110 -0.22 8.90 -7.94
CA PRO A 110 -0.55 9.93 -6.95
C PRO A 110 0.62 10.27 -6.02
N CYS A 111 1.72 9.52 -6.02
CA CYS A 111 2.86 9.68 -5.12
C CYS A 111 3.44 11.11 -5.11
N LEU A 112 3.30 11.87 -6.18
CA LEU A 112 3.77 13.26 -6.27
C LEU A 112 2.63 14.30 -6.23
N GLY A 113 1.37 13.84 -6.10
CA GLY A 113 0.20 14.73 -6.11
C GLY A 113 -0.18 15.28 -7.50
N GLY A 114 0.31 14.67 -8.58
CA GLY A 114 0.17 15.22 -9.94
C GLY A 114 -0.56 14.34 -10.96
N TYR A 115 -0.92 13.12 -10.63
CA TYR A 115 -1.55 12.17 -11.56
C TYR A 115 -2.44 11.20 -10.83
N MET A 116 -3.51 10.75 -11.42
CA MET A 116 -4.60 9.88 -10.95
C MET A 116 -4.57 9.53 -9.44
N GLY A 117 -5.72 9.53 -8.79
CA GLY A 117 -5.80 9.20 -7.36
C GLY A 117 -5.33 10.33 -6.43
N ILE A 118 -5.42 11.57 -6.88
CA ILE A 118 -5.17 12.75 -6.04
C ILE A 118 -6.24 12.81 -4.95
N LEU A 119 -5.79 12.96 -3.70
CA LEU A 119 -6.65 12.98 -2.53
C LEU A 119 -7.33 14.34 -2.35
N ALA A 120 -8.61 14.31 -2.03
CA ALA A 120 -9.38 15.47 -1.58
C ALA A 120 -9.13 15.76 -0.09
N ALA A 121 -9.69 16.87 0.41
CA ALA A 121 -9.65 17.23 1.82
C ALA A 121 -10.26 16.11 2.69
N GLY A 122 -9.56 15.70 3.73
CA GLY A 122 -9.99 14.67 4.68
C GLY A 122 -9.94 13.23 4.18
N GLU A 123 -9.58 12.98 2.91
CA GLU A 123 -9.40 11.61 2.41
C GLU A 123 -8.15 10.95 2.99
N ARG A 124 -8.26 9.66 3.25
CA ARG A 124 -7.19 8.80 3.79
C ARG A 124 -6.75 7.77 2.77
N CYS A 125 -5.44 7.66 2.59
CA CYS A 125 -4.82 6.70 1.70
C CYS A 125 -3.80 5.83 2.44
N ILE A 126 -3.89 4.51 2.28
CA ILE A 126 -2.76 3.63 2.60
C ILE A 126 -1.96 3.37 1.34
N SER A 127 -0.64 3.46 1.42
CA SER A 127 0.23 3.42 0.26
C SER A 127 1.52 2.66 0.53
N THR A 128 2.02 1.99 -0.49
CA THR A 128 3.35 1.35 -0.46
C THR A 128 4.46 2.28 -0.96
N THR A 129 4.17 3.56 -1.19
CA THR A 129 5.17 4.57 -1.54
C THR A 129 6.03 4.93 -0.33
N ASN A 130 6.97 5.84 -0.46
CA ASN A 130 8.00 6.09 0.56
C ASN A 130 7.89 7.43 1.28
N ARG A 131 6.84 8.22 1.05
CA ARG A 131 6.68 9.56 1.64
C ARG A 131 5.22 9.88 1.91
N ASN A 132 4.96 10.51 3.07
CA ASN A 132 3.62 10.82 3.55
C ASN A 132 3.51 12.20 4.22
N PHE A 133 4.37 13.15 3.86
CA PHE A 133 4.29 14.50 4.38
C PHE A 133 2.98 15.21 3.95
N VAL A 134 2.63 16.31 4.62
CA VAL A 134 1.42 17.10 4.35
C VAL A 134 1.27 17.44 2.88
N GLY A 135 0.11 17.13 2.30
CA GLY A 135 -0.21 17.40 0.90
C GLY A 135 0.51 16.50 -0.12
N ARG A 136 1.21 15.44 0.31
CA ARG A 136 2.01 14.59 -0.58
C ARG A 136 1.24 14.01 -1.76
N MET A 137 0.00 13.59 -1.54
CA MET A 137 -0.84 12.99 -2.58
C MET A 137 -2.05 13.84 -2.99
N GLY A 138 -2.07 15.12 -2.64
CA GLY A 138 -3.17 16.02 -3.00
C GLY A 138 -3.40 17.11 -1.97
N HIS A 139 -4.61 17.15 -1.40
CA HIS A 139 -5.00 18.21 -0.47
C HIS A 139 -4.16 18.16 0.82
N VAL A 140 -3.90 19.33 1.41
CA VAL A 140 -3.10 19.45 2.64
C VAL A 140 -3.75 18.79 3.87
N GLU A 141 -5.07 18.66 3.88
CA GLU A 141 -5.83 17.96 4.92
C GLU A 141 -6.02 16.46 4.63
N SER A 142 -5.42 15.92 3.57
CA SER A 142 -5.42 14.49 3.32
C SER A 142 -4.34 13.79 4.14
N GLU A 143 -4.58 12.53 4.44
CA GLU A 143 -3.71 11.70 5.26
C GLU A 143 -3.17 10.52 4.43
N VAL A 144 -1.85 10.34 4.45
CA VAL A 144 -1.19 9.21 3.79
C VAL A 144 -0.49 8.33 4.82
N TYR A 145 -0.86 7.05 4.85
CA TYR A 145 -0.28 6.00 5.67
C TYR A 145 0.64 5.15 4.81
N LEU A 146 1.87 4.87 5.27
CA LEU A 146 2.79 4.02 4.52
C LEU A 146 2.80 2.61 5.12
N ALA A 147 2.68 1.61 4.26
CA ALA A 147 2.64 0.21 4.67
C ALA A 147 3.25 -0.72 3.62
N SER A 148 3.43 -1.98 3.99
CA SER A 148 3.83 -3.04 3.07
C SER A 148 2.73 -3.35 2.03
N PRO A 149 3.07 -3.97 0.90
CA PRO A 149 2.08 -4.44 -0.08
C PRO A 149 1.03 -5.38 0.54
N ALA A 150 1.41 -6.19 1.51
CA ALA A 150 0.51 -7.11 2.20
C ALA A 150 -0.56 -6.37 3.01
N VAL A 151 -0.14 -5.43 3.87
CA VAL A 151 -1.05 -4.61 4.67
C VAL A 151 -1.94 -3.73 3.78
N ALA A 152 -1.37 -3.13 2.74
CA ALA A 152 -2.13 -2.31 1.80
C ALA A 152 -3.21 -3.13 1.06
N ALA A 153 -2.88 -4.35 0.60
CA ALA A 153 -3.83 -5.22 -0.08
C ALA A 153 -4.94 -5.73 0.87
N ALA A 154 -4.60 -6.09 2.11
CA ALA A 154 -5.59 -6.46 3.12
C ALA A 154 -6.55 -5.31 3.41
N SER A 155 -6.01 -4.12 3.63
CA SER A 155 -6.79 -2.90 3.86
C SER A 155 -7.70 -2.54 2.67
N ALA A 156 -7.30 -2.89 1.43
CA ALA A 156 -8.17 -2.70 0.26
C ALA A 156 -9.44 -3.57 0.32
N VAL A 157 -9.36 -4.75 0.93
CA VAL A 157 -10.50 -5.66 1.07
C VAL A 157 -11.43 -5.21 2.19
N THR A 158 -10.88 -4.83 3.34
CA THR A 158 -11.65 -4.46 4.53
C THR A 158 -12.21 -3.03 4.48
N GLY A 159 -11.46 -2.10 3.89
CA GLY A 159 -11.77 -0.67 3.85
C GLY A 159 -11.23 0.11 5.06
N TYR A 160 -10.41 -0.51 5.88
CA TYR A 160 -9.66 0.10 6.99
C TYR A 160 -8.28 -0.53 7.12
N ILE A 161 -7.37 0.12 7.84
CA ILE A 161 -5.99 -0.37 8.02
C ILE A 161 -6.03 -1.63 8.87
N CYS A 162 -5.54 -2.75 8.31
CA CYS A 162 -5.53 -4.04 8.99
C CYS A 162 -4.38 -4.95 8.52
N ALA A 163 -4.10 -5.96 9.31
CA ALA A 163 -3.17 -7.03 8.95
C ALA A 163 -3.78 -8.03 7.95
N PRO A 164 -2.94 -8.73 7.15
CA PRO A 164 -3.41 -9.83 6.30
C PRO A 164 -4.09 -10.97 7.08
N GLU A 165 -3.66 -11.19 8.31
CA GLU A 165 -4.18 -12.21 9.24
C GLU A 165 -5.69 -12.04 9.51
N GLU A 166 -6.21 -10.81 9.48
CA GLU A 166 -7.65 -10.56 9.59
C GLU A 166 -8.48 -11.17 8.45
N LEU A 167 -7.84 -11.47 7.32
CA LEU A 167 -8.47 -12.14 6.20
C LEU A 167 -8.37 -13.68 6.27
N GLY A 168 -7.82 -14.22 7.35
CA GLY A 168 -7.58 -15.65 7.54
C GLY A 168 -6.42 -16.20 6.70
N LEU A 169 -5.40 -15.38 6.47
CA LEU A 169 -4.21 -15.69 5.67
C LEU A 169 -3.00 -15.98 6.55
#